data_88afadf38bbef24f729a01088239c70f
#
_entry.id   88afadf38bbef24f729a01088239c70f
#
_cell.length_a   1.000
_cell.length_b   1.000
_cell.length_c   1.000
_cell.angle_alpha   90.00
_cell.angle_beta   90.00
_cell.angle_gamma   90.00
#
_symmetry.space_group_name_H-M   'P 1'
#
loop_
_entity.id
_entity.type
_entity.pdbx_description
1 polymer ?
#
loop_
_entity_poly.entity_id
_entity_poly.type
_entity_poly.pdbx_seq_one_letter_code
_entity_poly.pdbx_strand_id
1 'polypeptide(L)'
;MKRVLFVCVHNAGRSQMAAGFMEKLGGGKIEVLSAGSAPKDSINPVAVEAMAEKGIDIANRKPRILSTEAVQASDVVITMGCGDACPFFPGKRYEDWVLDDPAGKPIEEVRVIRDEIEKRVQTLVTELLA
;
A
#
# COMPACT_ATOMS: atom_id res chain seq x y z
N MET A 1 -9.54 -16.09 4.63
CA MET A 1 -8.40 -15.16 4.75
C MET A 1 -8.85 -13.77 4.31
N LYS A 2 -8.52 -12.75 5.07
CA LYS A 2 -8.83 -11.37 4.69
C LYS A 2 -7.95 -10.91 3.54
N ARG A 3 -8.53 -10.16 2.62
CA ARG A 3 -7.81 -9.58 1.48
C ARG A 3 -7.81 -8.06 1.60
N VAL A 4 -6.62 -7.46 1.61
CA VAL A 4 -6.42 -6.01 1.73
C VAL A 4 -5.84 -5.48 0.42
N LEU A 5 -6.47 -4.43 -0.11
CA LEU A 5 -6.00 -3.73 -1.30
C LEU A 5 -5.52 -2.35 -0.91
N PHE A 6 -4.26 -2.03 -1.24
CA PHE A 6 -3.70 -0.69 -1.08
C PHE A 6 -3.69 0.03 -2.42
N VAL A 7 -4.23 1.23 -2.46
CA VAL A 7 -4.37 2.02 -3.69
C VAL A 7 -3.75 3.39 -3.53
N CYS A 8 -2.86 3.77 -4.43
CA CYS A 8 -2.39 5.14 -4.57
C CYS A 8 -2.39 5.50 -6.06
N VAL A 9 -1.92 6.70 -6.41
CA VAL A 9 -1.98 7.13 -7.82
C VAL A 9 -1.05 6.29 -8.69
N HIS A 10 0.23 6.23 -8.36
CA HIS A 10 1.26 5.62 -9.22
C HIS A 10 1.59 4.16 -8.89
N ASN A 11 1.14 3.64 -7.74
CA ASN A 11 1.50 2.31 -7.25
C ASN A 11 3.01 2.04 -7.30
N ALA A 12 3.79 3.07 -7.06
CA ALA A 12 5.26 3.01 -7.12
C ALA A 12 5.93 3.36 -5.79
N GLY A 13 5.19 3.88 -4.82
CA GLY A 13 5.72 4.30 -3.52
C GLY A 13 4.83 3.87 -2.37
N ARG A 14 3.85 4.71 -2.00
CA ARG A 14 3.02 4.52 -0.79
C ARG A 14 2.35 3.15 -0.71
N SER A 15 1.62 2.76 -1.74
CA SER A 15 0.89 1.48 -1.74
C SER A 15 1.84 0.28 -1.77
N GLN A 16 2.99 0.40 -2.41
CA GLN A 16 3.98 -0.68 -2.44
C GLN A 16 4.64 -0.86 -1.08
N MET A 17 4.96 0.23 -0.39
CA MET A 17 5.51 0.17 0.98
C MET A 17 4.49 -0.45 1.94
N ALA A 18 3.23 -0.03 1.85
CA ALA A 18 2.16 -0.58 2.69
C ALA A 18 1.97 -2.08 2.44
N ALA A 19 1.95 -2.50 1.18
CA ALA A 19 1.83 -3.91 0.82
C ALA A 19 3.00 -4.73 1.37
N GLY A 20 4.21 -4.20 1.28
CA GLY A 20 5.40 -4.86 1.83
C GLY A 20 5.30 -5.08 3.35
N PHE A 21 4.90 -4.05 4.09
CA PHE A 21 4.69 -4.19 5.53
C PHE A 21 3.56 -5.17 5.87
N MET A 22 2.46 -5.11 5.13
CA MET A 22 1.32 -5.98 5.39
C MET A 22 1.69 -7.45 5.14
N GLU A 23 2.45 -7.75 4.10
CA GLU A 23 2.90 -9.12 3.83
C GLU A 23 3.80 -9.63 4.95
N LYS A 24 4.73 -8.80 5.43
CA LYS A 24 5.63 -9.17 6.51
C LYS A 24 4.89 -9.35 7.84
N LEU A 25 4.08 -8.38 8.22
CA LEU A 25 3.39 -8.38 9.52
C LEU A 25 2.19 -9.32 9.55
N GLY A 26 1.56 -9.55 8.42
CA GLY A 26 0.43 -10.47 8.31
C GLY A 26 0.84 -11.95 8.36
N GLY A 27 2.11 -12.26 8.11
CA GLY A 27 2.64 -13.61 8.29
C GLY A 27 1.93 -14.70 7.50
N GLY A 28 1.43 -14.40 6.31
CA GLY A 28 0.70 -15.36 5.48
C GLY A 28 -0.77 -15.52 5.82
N LYS A 29 -1.26 -14.77 6.81
CA LYS A 29 -2.67 -14.83 7.25
C LYS A 29 -3.55 -13.78 6.58
N ILE A 30 -2.97 -12.89 5.80
CA ILE A 30 -3.66 -11.82 5.09
C ILE A 30 -3.19 -11.84 3.65
N GLU A 31 -4.13 -11.80 2.72
CA GLU A 31 -3.82 -11.66 1.29
C GLU A 31 -3.68 -10.18 0.95
N VAL A 32 -2.63 -9.81 0.25
CA VAL A 32 -2.27 -8.40 0.00
C VAL A 32 -2.22 -8.11 -1.49
N LEU A 33 -2.93 -7.06 -1.89
CA LEU A 33 -2.90 -6.52 -3.25
C LEU A 33 -2.53 -5.04 -3.20
N SER A 34 -1.97 -4.54 -4.29
CA SER A 34 -1.73 -3.11 -4.46
C SER A 34 -2.00 -2.70 -5.91
N ALA A 35 -2.44 -1.46 -6.11
CA ALA A 35 -2.77 -0.95 -7.43
C ALA A 35 -2.69 0.57 -7.47
N GLY A 36 -2.71 1.14 -8.67
CA GLY A 36 -2.71 2.58 -8.87
C GLY A 36 -3.69 3.00 -9.96
N SER A 37 -4.25 4.20 -9.82
CA SER A 37 -5.14 4.76 -10.84
C SER A 37 -4.38 5.16 -12.10
N ALA A 38 -3.09 5.50 -11.96
CA ALA A 38 -2.19 5.83 -13.07
C ALA A 38 -0.81 5.25 -12.76
N PRO A 39 -0.64 3.92 -12.86
CA PRO A 39 0.60 3.26 -12.43
C PRO A 39 1.80 3.69 -13.27
N LYS A 40 2.96 3.83 -12.60
CA LYS A 40 4.25 4.05 -13.26
C LYS A 40 4.81 2.72 -13.75
N ASP A 41 5.92 2.79 -14.49
CA ASP A 41 6.55 1.60 -15.06
C ASP A 41 7.34 0.80 -14.04
N SER A 42 7.83 1.44 -12.98
CA SER A 42 8.68 0.80 -11.98
C SER A 42 8.48 1.41 -10.60
N ILE A 43 8.97 0.69 -9.58
CA ILE A 43 8.91 1.13 -8.19
C ILE A 43 9.90 2.29 -7.96
N ASN A 44 9.50 3.26 -7.14
CA ASN A 44 10.36 4.37 -6.73
C ASN A 44 11.63 3.83 -6.05
N PRO A 45 12.84 4.11 -6.60
CA PRO A 45 14.09 3.57 -6.04
C PRO A 45 14.34 3.99 -4.59
N VAL A 46 13.94 5.19 -4.20
CA VAL A 46 14.10 5.66 -2.82
C VAL A 46 13.18 4.90 -1.88
N ALA A 47 11.97 4.55 -2.33
CA ALA A 47 11.08 3.69 -1.55
C ALA A 47 11.66 2.29 -1.38
N VAL A 48 12.28 1.73 -2.43
CA VAL A 48 12.98 0.44 -2.35
C VAL A 48 14.08 0.50 -1.28
N GLU A 49 14.90 1.55 -1.29
CA GLU A 49 15.97 1.74 -0.32
C GLU A 49 15.43 1.86 1.10
N ALA A 50 14.38 2.66 1.30
CA ALA A 50 13.77 2.86 2.60
C ALA A 50 13.21 1.55 3.18
N MET A 51 12.59 0.72 2.34
CA MET A 51 12.05 -0.56 2.77
C MET A 51 13.15 -1.59 3.04
N ALA A 52 14.25 -1.55 2.29
CA ALA A 52 15.40 -2.43 2.53
C ALA A 52 15.98 -2.21 3.92
N GLU A 53 15.94 -0.98 4.43
CA GLU A 53 16.38 -0.67 5.81
C GLU A 53 15.57 -1.43 6.86
N LYS A 54 14.34 -1.82 6.52
CA LYS A 54 13.46 -2.62 7.39
C LYS A 54 13.50 -4.12 7.08
N GLY A 55 14.42 -4.54 6.20
CA GLY A 55 14.53 -5.94 5.80
C GLY A 55 13.45 -6.40 4.84
N ILE A 56 12.80 -5.46 4.15
CA ILE A 56 11.72 -5.76 3.20
C ILE A 56 12.16 -5.36 1.79
N ASP A 57 12.15 -6.32 0.88
CA ASP A 57 12.52 -6.10 -0.52
C ASP A 57 11.27 -5.89 -1.36
N ILE A 58 11.13 -4.68 -1.92
CA ILE A 58 10.04 -4.37 -2.85
C ILE A 58 10.56 -4.11 -4.28
N ALA A 59 11.86 -4.34 -4.51
CA ALA A 59 12.48 -4.04 -5.80
C ALA A 59 11.90 -4.87 -6.96
N ASN A 60 11.43 -6.08 -6.68
CA ASN A 60 10.90 -6.99 -7.70
C ASN A 60 9.38 -6.86 -7.91
N ARG A 61 8.74 -5.97 -7.18
CA ARG A 61 7.31 -5.71 -7.37
C ARG A 61 7.11 -4.85 -8.61
N LYS A 62 5.90 -4.91 -9.18
CA LYS A 62 5.54 -4.11 -10.36
C LYS A 62 4.28 -3.31 -10.08
N PRO A 63 4.24 -2.04 -10.49
CA PRO A 63 3.00 -1.27 -10.44
C PRO A 63 1.91 -1.93 -11.28
N ARG A 64 0.66 -1.88 -10.78
CA ARG A 64 -0.50 -2.48 -11.45
C ARG A 64 -1.62 -1.47 -11.56
N ILE A 65 -2.39 -1.54 -12.64
CA ILE A 65 -3.57 -0.70 -12.80
C ILE A 65 -4.66 -1.13 -11.82
N LEU A 66 -5.34 -0.14 -11.23
CA LEU A 66 -6.51 -0.39 -10.40
C LEU A 66 -7.62 -0.99 -11.26
N SER A 67 -8.19 -2.10 -10.81
CA SER A 67 -9.33 -2.74 -11.48
C SER A 67 -10.52 -2.82 -10.55
N THR A 68 -11.71 -2.80 -11.15
CA THR A 68 -12.97 -2.99 -10.40
C THR A 68 -12.99 -4.35 -9.71
N GLU A 69 -12.49 -5.38 -10.40
CA GLU A 69 -12.42 -6.74 -9.87
C GLU A 69 -11.55 -6.84 -8.62
N ALA A 70 -10.42 -6.14 -8.58
CA ALA A 70 -9.54 -6.12 -7.41
C ALA A 70 -10.24 -5.50 -6.21
N VAL A 71 -10.95 -4.38 -6.40
CA VAL A 71 -11.71 -3.74 -5.33
C VAL A 71 -12.82 -4.67 -4.86
N GLN A 72 -13.56 -5.25 -5.79
CA GLN A 72 -14.69 -6.11 -5.49
C GLN A 72 -14.27 -7.37 -4.73
N ALA A 73 -13.10 -7.91 -5.04
CA ALA A 73 -12.56 -9.11 -4.40
C ALA A 73 -11.96 -8.84 -3.02
N SER A 74 -11.75 -7.59 -2.65
CA SER A 74 -11.06 -7.22 -1.40
C SER A 74 -12.06 -7.02 -0.26
N ASP A 75 -11.64 -7.36 0.97
CA ASP A 75 -12.42 -7.12 2.19
C ASP A 75 -12.17 -5.72 2.74
N VAL A 76 -10.93 -5.24 2.60
CA VAL A 76 -10.48 -3.92 3.08
C VAL A 76 -9.80 -3.20 1.93
N VAL A 77 -10.17 -1.95 1.72
CA VAL A 77 -9.57 -1.09 0.70
C VAL A 77 -8.99 0.15 1.38
N ILE A 78 -7.69 0.34 1.24
CA ILE A 78 -6.98 1.48 1.80
C ILE A 78 -6.53 2.37 0.66
N THR A 79 -7.07 3.57 0.59
CA THR A 79 -6.68 4.56 -0.42
C THR A 79 -5.63 5.51 0.15
N MET A 80 -4.71 5.94 -0.70
CA MET A 80 -3.60 6.81 -0.31
C MET A 80 -3.43 7.89 -1.36
N GLY A 81 -4.44 8.75 -1.49
CA GLY A 81 -4.39 9.87 -2.42
C GLY A 81 -4.90 9.59 -3.83
N CYS A 82 -5.64 8.50 -4.05
CA CYS A 82 -6.25 8.24 -5.36
C CYS A 82 -7.56 9.01 -5.57
N GLY A 83 -8.06 9.69 -4.54
CA GLY A 83 -9.29 10.49 -4.63
C GLY A 83 -10.51 9.65 -5.01
N ASP A 84 -11.28 10.14 -5.98
CA ASP A 84 -12.51 9.47 -6.43
C ASP A 84 -12.25 8.36 -7.47
N ALA A 85 -10.99 8.06 -7.78
CA ALA A 85 -10.65 7.05 -8.80
C ALA A 85 -10.95 5.63 -8.33
N CYS A 86 -11.06 5.39 -7.01
CA CYS A 86 -11.32 4.07 -6.47
C CYS A 86 -12.81 3.78 -6.43
N PRO A 87 -13.30 2.69 -7.08
CA PRO A 87 -14.72 2.32 -7.01
C PRO A 87 -15.14 1.99 -5.57
N PHE A 88 -16.39 2.31 -5.24
CA PHE A 88 -16.95 2.03 -3.92
C PHE A 88 -18.00 0.92 -4.01
N PHE A 89 -17.85 -0.13 -3.21
CA PHE A 89 -18.81 -1.21 -3.08
C PHE A 89 -19.28 -1.31 -1.62
N PRO A 90 -20.60 -1.35 -1.35
CA PRO A 90 -21.10 -1.49 0.01
C PRO A 90 -20.64 -2.80 0.67
N GLY A 91 -20.54 -2.78 2.00
CA GLY A 91 -20.19 -3.98 2.78
C GLY A 91 -18.71 -4.21 2.98
N LYS A 92 -17.86 -3.35 2.44
CA LYS A 92 -16.39 -3.44 2.61
C LYS A 92 -15.91 -2.36 3.58
N ARG A 93 -14.75 -2.62 4.20
CA ARG A 93 -14.08 -1.60 5.01
C ARG A 93 -13.24 -0.72 4.10
N TYR A 94 -13.49 0.58 4.11
CA TYR A 94 -12.71 1.57 3.37
C TYR A 94 -12.04 2.52 4.35
N GLU A 95 -10.76 2.81 4.10
CA GLU A 95 -10.01 3.83 4.83
C GLU A 95 -9.23 4.67 3.85
N ASP A 96 -9.08 5.96 4.13
CA ASP A 96 -8.23 6.86 3.36
C ASP A 96 -7.09 7.32 4.25
N TRP A 97 -5.87 6.92 3.92
CA TRP A 97 -4.68 7.31 4.66
C TRP A 97 -4.05 8.51 3.97
N VAL A 98 -4.17 9.68 4.58
CA VAL A 98 -3.59 10.90 4.04
C VAL A 98 -2.09 10.91 4.33
N LEU A 99 -1.29 10.75 3.26
CA LEU A 99 0.17 10.65 3.35
C LEU A 99 0.80 11.45 2.22
N ASP A 100 1.97 12.03 2.48
CA ASP A 100 2.72 12.71 1.43
C ASP A 100 3.23 11.71 0.39
N ASP A 101 3.28 12.17 -0.86
CA ASP A 101 3.83 11.37 -1.95
C ASP A 101 5.36 11.35 -1.86
N PRO A 102 6.01 10.17 -1.80
CA PRO A 102 7.46 10.09 -1.72
C PRO A 102 8.18 10.42 -3.03
N ALA A 103 7.47 10.60 -4.14
CA ALA A 103 8.08 10.88 -5.42
C ALA A 103 8.90 12.18 -5.38
N GLY A 104 10.17 12.11 -5.80
CA GLY A 104 11.06 13.26 -5.85
C GLY A 104 11.60 13.71 -4.49
N LYS A 105 11.31 12.99 -3.41
CA LYS A 105 11.77 13.35 -2.07
C LYS A 105 13.06 12.63 -1.72
N PRO A 106 13.93 13.26 -0.88
CA PRO A 106 15.14 12.59 -0.38
C PRO A 106 14.78 11.48 0.61
N ILE A 107 15.75 10.59 0.85
CA ILE A 107 15.55 9.41 1.71
C ILE A 107 15.06 9.78 3.12
N GLU A 108 15.53 10.88 3.69
CA GLU A 108 15.14 11.33 5.03
C GLU A 108 13.63 11.57 5.12
N GLU A 109 13.05 12.18 4.10
CA GLU A 109 11.61 12.44 4.06
C GLU A 109 10.83 11.16 3.74
N VAL A 110 11.36 10.29 2.90
CA VAL A 110 10.73 9.00 2.58
C VAL A 110 10.70 8.11 3.82
N ARG A 111 11.72 8.16 4.67
CA ARG A 111 11.73 7.42 5.94
C ARG A 111 10.57 7.83 6.86
N VAL A 112 10.25 9.11 6.90
CA VAL A 112 9.12 9.61 7.72
C VAL A 112 7.80 9.06 7.19
N ILE A 113 7.61 9.09 5.88
CA ILE A 113 6.41 8.52 5.23
C ILE A 113 6.34 7.02 5.49
N ARG A 114 7.44 6.30 5.30
CA ARG A 114 7.54 4.87 5.54
C ARG A 114 7.15 4.52 6.98
N ASP A 115 7.67 5.25 7.96
CA ASP A 115 7.43 4.95 9.37
C ASP A 115 5.98 5.18 9.76
N GLU A 116 5.32 6.19 9.18
CA GLU A 116 3.89 6.42 9.38
C GLU A 116 3.06 5.28 8.75
N ILE A 117 3.45 4.82 7.57
CA ILE A 117 2.78 3.69 6.91
C ILE A 117 2.93 2.43 7.77
N GLU A 118 4.13 2.16 8.27
CA GLU A 118 4.37 1.00 9.14
C GLU A 118 3.46 1.01 10.36
N LYS A 119 3.33 2.14 11.01
CA LYS A 119 2.49 2.31 12.19
C LYS A 119 1.03 2.02 11.89
N ARG A 120 0.51 2.53 10.77
CA ARG A 120 -0.87 2.31 10.36
C ARG A 120 -1.12 0.85 9.97
N VAL A 121 -0.15 0.22 9.29
CA VAL A 121 -0.24 -1.19 8.92
C VAL A 121 -0.24 -2.08 10.17
N GLN A 122 0.62 -1.78 11.15
CA GLN A 122 0.64 -2.52 12.42
C GLN A 122 -0.72 -2.51 13.11
N THR A 123 -1.35 -1.34 13.17
CA THR A 123 -2.70 -1.20 13.75
C THR A 123 -3.72 -2.03 12.98
N LEU A 124 -3.69 -1.95 11.66
CA LEU A 124 -4.63 -2.67 10.81
C LEU A 124 -4.45 -4.19 10.96
N VAL A 125 -3.22 -4.68 10.97
CA VAL A 125 -2.95 -6.12 11.17
C VAL A 125 -3.51 -6.59 12.51
N THR A 126 -3.29 -5.84 13.58
CA THR A 126 -3.81 -6.16 14.91
C THR A 126 -5.33 -6.29 14.87
N GLU A 127 -6.02 -5.37 14.21
CA GLU A 127 -7.47 -5.41 14.08
C GLU A 127 -7.95 -6.59 13.25
N LEU A 128 -7.28 -6.89 12.13
CA LEU A 128 -7.71 -7.96 11.22
C LEU A 128 -7.45 -9.36 11.78
N LEU A 129 -6.44 -9.52 12.60
CA LEU A 129 -6.07 -10.82 13.18
C LEU A 129 -6.60 -11.02 14.62
N ALA A 130 -7.32 -10.03 15.13
CA ALA A 130 -7.91 -10.10 16.47
C ALA A 130 -9.01 -11.17 16.56
#